data_ab0c2a66b9d06b1fed8bf4344c10479f
#
_entry.id   ab0c2a66b9d06b1fed8bf4344c10479f
#
_cell.length_a   1.000
_cell.length_b   1.000
_cell.length_c   1.000
_cell.angle_alpha   90.00
_cell.angle_beta   90.00
_cell.angle_gamma   90.00
#
_symmetry.space_group_name_H-M   'P 1'
#
loop_
_entity.id
_entity.type
_entity.pdbx_description
1 polymer ?
#
loop_
_entity_poly.entity_id
_entity_poly.type
_entity_poly.pdbx_seq_one_letter_code
_entity_poly.pdbx_strand_id
1 'polypeptide(L)'
;LDAVLCTQTTTYSGDKPQEIKTIAKNKDYYKELHYSELSPLLYALTETGSGRCEIIENIIENNSKLLNDFRVKNYMIHGLSDKYSEISYIITEELKKQGKEVIPLLKDGFDPQGKRDMVLRFDIISTLCKEEENDFYKYCIENGSKEIKEIAIEALKYSQDNIDYILDLTKTEKGRLKNKAFEALSYMNDDRAEKEWDRFFKKKPFENILYLQNTNQQWAIDYLTNYIEEYVKELKKEDKKKEVGVEVSSLCMMTFKRRTNKLLSLYKELYPYNRYEIKRILSYYIVSEVDKEIIDLVKELSEKYEGEFLEQEFLISLIKDKPETVYKNFSKYIGVGKSQKEIKDLFSNFFLGKHSKTKETARIQEDFRTVFNIIFHIEYKEESKEYILYWQNIDDYSVMEVKLSGFDKKWYDIIFELDNNYYENWNSYSSYNSSIKRLYNPDI
;
A
#
# COMPACT_ATOMS: atom_id res chain seq x y z
N LEU A 1 -11.26 24.29 37.90
CA LEU A 1 -11.54 25.10 36.71
C LEU A 1 -12.99 25.57 36.69
N ASP A 2 -13.96 24.68 36.89
CA ASP A 2 -15.39 25.03 36.93
C ASP A 2 -15.73 26.04 38.06
N ALA A 3 -15.12 25.92 39.23
CA ALA A 3 -15.29 26.87 40.33
C ALA A 3 -14.73 28.27 40.00
N VAL A 4 -13.66 28.35 39.21
CA VAL A 4 -13.06 29.62 38.77
C VAL A 4 -13.91 30.27 37.68
N LEU A 5 -14.47 29.50 36.76
CA LEU A 5 -15.39 29.99 35.74
C LEU A 5 -16.71 30.49 36.32
N CYS A 6 -17.26 29.80 37.32
CA CYS A 6 -18.47 30.25 38.04
C CYS A 6 -18.25 31.54 38.80
N THR A 7 -17.06 31.79 39.38
CA THR A 7 -16.77 33.04 40.10
C THR A 7 -16.52 34.23 39.18
N GLN A 8 -16.10 34.02 37.95
CA GLN A 8 -15.92 35.11 36.98
C GLN A 8 -17.22 35.55 36.30
N THR A 9 -18.22 34.67 36.22
CA THR A 9 -19.51 35.00 35.59
C THR A 9 -20.47 35.79 36.49
N THR A 10 -20.22 35.85 37.79
CA THR A 10 -21.09 36.58 38.75
C THR A 10 -20.88 38.09 38.81
N THR A 11 -19.91 38.66 38.10
CA THR A 11 -19.61 40.09 38.07
C THR A 11 -20.03 40.83 36.80
N TYR A 12 -20.70 40.12 35.84
CA TYR A 12 -21.14 40.75 34.60
C TYR A 12 -22.54 41.38 34.76
N SER A 13 -22.59 42.67 34.95
CA SER A 13 -23.82 43.46 34.86
C SER A 13 -24.00 43.98 33.44
N GLY A 14 -24.34 43.12 32.52
CA GLY A 14 -24.62 43.50 31.15
C GLY A 14 -25.60 42.49 30.56
N ASP A 15 -26.44 42.97 29.68
CA ASP A 15 -27.56 42.34 29.00
C ASP A 15 -27.77 40.82 29.19
N LYS A 16 -29.04 40.41 29.34
CA LYS A 16 -29.41 38.99 29.53
C LYS A 16 -28.59 38.10 28.62
N PRO A 17 -27.89 37.08 29.18
CA PRO A 17 -27.13 36.18 28.36
C PRO A 17 -28.07 35.54 27.32
N GLN A 18 -27.71 35.65 26.04
CA GLN A 18 -28.44 34.90 25.00
C GLN A 18 -28.36 33.42 25.36
N GLU A 19 -29.52 32.79 25.36
CA GLU A 19 -29.59 31.32 25.52
C GLU A 19 -28.67 30.67 24.50
N ILE A 20 -27.56 30.14 24.96
CA ILE A 20 -26.70 29.27 24.11
C ILE A 20 -27.58 28.06 23.79
N LYS A 21 -28.05 27.96 22.55
CA LYS A 21 -28.76 26.78 22.09
C LYS A 21 -27.88 25.59 22.39
N THR A 22 -28.31 24.78 23.33
CA THR A 22 -27.66 23.49 23.59
C THR A 22 -27.57 22.71 22.27
N ILE A 23 -26.36 22.53 21.79
CA ILE A 23 -26.10 21.57 20.73
C ILE A 23 -26.68 20.26 21.23
N ALA A 24 -27.60 19.68 20.48
CA ALA A 24 -28.27 18.43 20.84
C ALA A 24 -27.21 17.42 21.31
N LYS A 25 -27.25 17.03 22.56
CA LYS A 25 -26.36 16.02 23.14
C LYS A 25 -26.61 14.74 22.38
N ASN A 26 -25.72 14.39 21.48
CA ASN A 26 -25.66 13.05 20.95
C ASN A 26 -25.21 12.18 22.13
N LYS A 27 -26.16 11.45 22.76
CA LYS A 27 -25.93 10.70 24.01
C LYS A 27 -24.80 9.68 23.89
N ASP A 28 -24.41 9.30 22.67
CA ASP A 28 -23.34 8.33 22.41
C ASP A 28 -21.92 8.92 22.45
N TYR A 29 -21.77 10.27 22.44
CA TYR A 29 -20.47 10.94 22.46
C TYR A 29 -19.85 11.14 23.85
N TYR A 30 -20.61 11.00 24.94
CA TYR A 30 -20.19 11.30 26.30
C TYR A 30 -20.37 10.11 27.26
N LYS A 31 -19.84 8.94 26.90
CA LYS A 31 -19.45 8.00 27.92
C LYS A 31 -18.13 8.50 28.49
N GLU A 32 -18.16 9.11 29.69
CA GLU A 32 -16.92 9.47 30.38
C GLU A 32 -16.09 8.21 30.57
N LEU A 33 -14.95 8.17 29.87
CA LEU A 33 -13.98 7.09 30.03
C LEU A 33 -13.27 7.30 31.38
N HIS A 34 -13.34 6.30 32.26
CA HIS A 34 -12.62 6.33 33.51
C HIS A 34 -11.10 6.25 33.26
N TYR A 35 -10.33 6.90 34.11
CA TYR A 35 -8.87 6.85 34.02
C TYR A 35 -8.32 5.41 34.04
N SER A 36 -8.96 4.52 34.80
CA SER A 36 -8.60 3.10 34.85
C SER A 36 -8.71 2.39 33.50
N GLU A 37 -9.61 2.85 32.60
CA GLU A 37 -9.74 2.30 31.23
C GLU A 37 -8.60 2.82 30.33
N LEU A 38 -8.14 4.05 30.53
CA LEU A 38 -7.08 4.68 29.78
C LEU A 38 -5.67 4.29 30.25
N SER A 39 -5.54 3.95 31.53
CA SER A 39 -4.25 3.73 32.20
C SER A 39 -3.34 2.73 31.48
N PRO A 40 -3.81 1.56 30.98
CA PRO A 40 -2.95 0.64 30.25
C PRO A 40 -2.39 1.25 28.96
N LEU A 41 -3.19 2.02 28.23
CA LEU A 41 -2.78 2.69 26.99
C LEU A 41 -1.75 3.80 27.31
N LEU A 42 -2.05 4.65 28.29
CA LEU A 42 -1.14 5.72 28.70
C LEU A 42 0.22 5.15 29.16
N TYR A 43 0.19 4.06 29.92
CA TYR A 43 1.41 3.33 30.30
C TYR A 43 2.17 2.85 29.07
N ALA A 44 1.50 2.18 28.12
CA ALA A 44 2.13 1.68 26.91
C ALA A 44 2.72 2.78 26.02
N LEU A 45 2.16 4.00 26.05
CA LEU A 45 2.63 5.16 25.28
C LEU A 45 3.78 5.92 25.97
N THR A 46 3.99 5.78 27.27
CA THR A 46 4.94 6.62 28.02
C THR A 46 6.13 5.85 28.61
N GLU A 47 5.92 4.61 28.99
CA GLU A 47 6.93 3.82 29.67
C GLU A 47 7.88 3.11 28.68
N THR A 48 8.93 2.52 29.23
CA THR A 48 9.88 1.71 28.47
C THR A 48 9.73 0.23 28.85
N GLY A 49 9.90 -0.68 27.91
CA GLY A 49 9.82 -2.12 28.19
C GLY A 49 9.20 -2.93 27.06
N SER A 50 9.23 -4.24 27.21
CA SER A 50 8.59 -5.19 26.30
C SER A 50 7.07 -5.28 26.51
N GLY A 51 6.32 -5.73 25.51
CA GLY A 51 4.87 -5.95 25.59
C GLY A 51 4.00 -4.72 25.33
N ARG A 52 4.59 -3.51 25.20
CA ARG A 52 3.83 -2.28 24.95
C ARG A 52 3.13 -2.27 23.59
N CYS A 53 3.79 -2.81 22.58
CA CYS A 53 3.22 -2.95 21.23
C CYS A 53 1.95 -3.79 21.27
N GLU A 54 2.02 -4.95 21.92
CA GLU A 54 0.87 -5.86 22.08
C GLU A 54 -0.30 -5.19 22.83
N ILE A 55 -0.03 -4.37 23.85
CA ILE A 55 -1.07 -3.61 24.56
C ILE A 55 -1.75 -2.60 23.60
N ILE A 56 -0.95 -1.86 22.82
CA ILE A 56 -1.48 -0.85 21.88
C ILE A 56 -2.31 -1.54 20.79
N GLU A 57 -1.79 -2.61 20.18
CA GLU A 57 -2.50 -3.39 19.15
C GLU A 57 -3.81 -3.98 19.67
N ASN A 58 -3.79 -4.57 20.87
CA ASN A 58 -5.01 -5.10 21.49
C ASN A 58 -6.07 -4.01 21.71
N ILE A 59 -5.65 -2.80 22.11
CA ILE A 59 -6.58 -1.67 22.28
C ILE A 59 -7.12 -1.19 20.93
N ILE A 60 -6.30 -1.14 19.91
CA ILE A 60 -6.73 -0.78 18.54
C ILE A 60 -7.77 -1.77 18.04
N GLU A 61 -7.55 -3.05 18.22
CA GLU A 61 -8.47 -4.11 17.77
C GLU A 61 -9.78 -4.13 18.55
N ASN A 62 -9.71 -4.04 19.88
CA ASN A 62 -10.87 -4.32 20.74
C ASN A 62 -11.53 -3.07 21.33
N ASN A 63 -10.85 -1.94 21.39
CA ASN A 63 -11.37 -0.71 22.03
C ASN A 63 -10.76 0.57 21.44
N SER A 64 -10.73 0.71 20.13
CA SER A 64 -10.15 1.85 19.40
C SER A 64 -10.72 3.22 19.84
N LYS A 65 -11.91 3.24 20.46
CA LYS A 65 -12.53 4.48 21.00
C LYS A 65 -11.66 5.17 22.06
N LEU A 66 -10.79 4.43 22.76
CA LEU A 66 -9.87 5.01 23.73
C LEU A 66 -8.86 5.96 23.08
N LEU A 67 -8.47 5.72 21.83
CA LEU A 67 -7.52 6.56 21.08
C LEU A 67 -8.09 7.94 20.75
N ASN A 68 -9.42 8.09 20.74
CA ASN A 68 -10.09 9.36 20.46
C ASN A 68 -10.21 10.27 21.69
N ASP A 69 -9.88 9.79 22.89
CA ASP A 69 -9.91 10.60 24.10
C ASP A 69 -8.79 11.69 24.06
N PHE A 70 -9.16 12.94 24.33
CA PHE A 70 -8.24 14.07 24.24
C PHE A 70 -7.01 13.90 25.16
N ARG A 71 -7.15 13.21 26.28
CA ARG A 71 -6.05 12.91 27.22
C ARG A 71 -5.01 12.00 26.59
N VAL A 72 -5.42 11.10 25.69
CA VAL A 72 -4.54 10.14 24.99
C VAL A 72 -3.83 10.81 23.82
N LYS A 73 -4.46 11.75 23.12
CA LYS A 73 -3.89 12.38 21.91
C LYS A 73 -2.50 12.96 22.12
N ASN A 74 -2.26 13.68 23.23
CA ASN A 74 -0.93 14.21 23.53
C ASN A 74 0.12 13.11 23.74
N TYR A 75 -0.26 12.02 24.39
CA TYR A 75 0.64 10.88 24.57
C TYR A 75 0.92 10.14 23.26
N MET A 76 -0.04 10.08 22.34
CA MET A 76 0.20 9.58 21.00
C MET A 76 1.22 10.44 20.25
N ILE A 77 1.13 11.79 20.36
CA ILE A 77 2.14 12.67 19.77
C ILE A 77 3.53 12.39 20.34
N HIS A 78 3.64 12.16 21.66
CA HIS A 78 4.90 11.74 22.29
C HIS A 78 5.37 10.35 21.79
N GLY A 79 4.45 9.43 21.52
CA GLY A 79 4.73 8.11 20.98
C GLY A 79 5.41 8.13 19.61
N LEU A 80 5.31 9.23 18.83
CA LEU A 80 6.05 9.38 17.57
C LEU A 80 7.57 9.41 17.79
N SER A 81 8.05 9.79 18.99
CA SER A 81 9.47 9.77 19.38
C SER A 81 9.91 8.47 20.04
N ASP A 82 9.06 7.45 20.07
CA ASP A 82 9.39 6.16 20.68
C ASP A 82 10.63 5.52 20.02
N LYS A 83 11.47 4.89 20.85
CA LYS A 83 12.67 4.18 20.38
C LYS A 83 12.34 2.94 19.56
N TYR A 84 11.19 2.31 19.84
CA TYR A 84 10.68 1.19 19.04
C TYR A 84 9.96 1.72 17.81
N SER A 85 10.56 1.46 16.64
CA SER A 85 10.01 1.93 15.36
C SER A 85 8.61 1.42 15.07
N GLU A 86 8.27 0.24 15.57
CA GLU A 86 6.97 -0.39 15.42
C GLU A 86 5.89 0.43 16.13
N ILE A 87 6.12 0.84 17.38
CA ILE A 87 5.19 1.71 18.12
C ILE A 87 4.99 3.05 17.39
N SER A 88 6.08 3.72 17.01
CA SER A 88 5.96 5.01 16.32
C SER A 88 5.24 4.88 14.97
N TYR A 89 5.39 3.75 14.28
CA TYR A 89 4.65 3.46 13.05
C TYR A 89 3.15 3.25 13.30
N ILE A 90 2.79 2.39 14.26
CA ILE A 90 1.38 2.15 14.62
C ILE A 90 0.69 3.46 15.03
N ILE A 91 1.36 4.27 15.86
CA ILE A 91 0.84 5.57 16.29
C ILE A 91 0.66 6.52 15.12
N THR A 92 1.59 6.55 14.17
CA THR A 92 1.49 7.36 12.96
C THR A 92 0.22 7.02 12.17
N GLU A 93 -0.03 5.74 11.94
CA GLU A 93 -1.21 5.29 11.20
C GLU A 93 -2.52 5.57 11.96
N GLU A 94 -2.53 5.39 13.29
CA GLU A 94 -3.72 5.73 14.09
C GLU A 94 -4.00 7.24 14.13
N LEU A 95 -2.98 8.10 14.17
CA LEU A 95 -3.16 9.56 14.08
C LEU A 95 -3.69 9.98 12.70
N LYS A 96 -3.24 9.33 11.60
CA LYS A 96 -3.81 9.57 10.27
C LYS A 96 -5.30 9.23 10.21
N LYS A 97 -5.73 8.13 10.86
CA LYS A 97 -7.15 7.73 10.93
C LYS A 97 -8.02 8.75 11.69
N GLN A 98 -7.46 9.47 12.65
CA GLN A 98 -8.19 10.52 13.39
C GLN A 98 -8.50 11.77 12.54
N GLY A 99 -7.83 11.94 11.40
CA GLY A 99 -8.09 13.04 10.47
C GLY A 99 -7.50 14.38 10.92
N LYS A 100 -8.02 15.48 10.35
CA LYS A 100 -7.42 16.81 10.50
C LYS A 100 -7.47 17.42 11.91
N GLU A 101 -8.25 16.87 12.80
CA GLU A 101 -8.35 17.38 14.18
C GLU A 101 -7.05 17.26 14.99
N VAL A 102 -6.13 16.38 14.58
CA VAL A 102 -4.81 16.22 15.21
C VAL A 102 -3.77 17.25 14.73
N ILE A 103 -4.03 17.97 13.65
CA ILE A 103 -3.07 18.89 13.02
C ILE A 103 -2.57 19.98 13.97
N PRO A 104 -3.42 20.67 14.77
CA PRO A 104 -2.94 21.65 15.72
C PRO A 104 -1.94 21.08 16.73
N LEU A 105 -2.17 19.84 17.19
CA LEU A 105 -1.28 19.16 18.14
C LEU A 105 0.06 18.75 17.48
N LEU A 106 0.02 18.34 16.21
CA LEU A 106 1.22 17.98 15.46
C LEU A 106 2.10 19.20 15.16
N LYS A 107 1.48 20.38 14.95
CA LYS A 107 2.17 21.64 14.71
C LYS A 107 2.68 22.29 16.00
N ASP A 108 2.04 22.01 17.14
CA ASP A 108 2.51 22.52 18.41
C ASP A 108 3.91 21.99 18.75
N GLY A 109 4.85 22.91 18.95
CA GLY A 109 6.26 22.60 19.17
C GLY A 109 6.95 21.90 17.98
N PHE A 110 6.45 22.06 16.74
CA PHE A 110 7.13 21.53 15.56
C PHE A 110 8.45 22.26 15.31
N ASP A 111 9.55 21.52 15.30
CA ASP A 111 10.88 22.02 14.97
C ASP A 111 11.32 21.51 13.58
N PRO A 112 11.44 22.39 12.58
CA PRO A 112 11.89 21.99 11.25
C PRO A 112 13.34 21.45 11.21
N GLN A 113 14.16 21.73 12.23
CA GLN A 113 15.49 21.14 12.40
C GLN A 113 15.47 19.86 13.24
N GLY A 114 14.29 19.42 13.68
CA GLY A 114 14.10 18.24 14.52
C GLY A 114 14.43 16.94 13.82
N LYS A 115 14.33 15.86 14.60
CA LYS A 115 14.70 14.51 14.16
C LYS A 115 13.50 13.72 13.63
N ARG A 116 13.58 12.40 13.75
CA ARG A 116 12.63 11.42 13.21
C ARG A 116 11.16 11.70 13.60
N ASP A 117 10.90 12.11 14.83
CA ASP A 117 9.55 12.43 15.28
C ASP A 117 8.93 13.61 14.50
N MET A 118 9.74 14.64 14.16
CA MET A 118 9.29 15.75 13.32
C MET A 118 9.05 15.30 11.87
N VAL A 119 9.81 14.34 11.36
CA VAL A 119 9.56 13.73 10.05
C VAL A 119 8.21 13.00 10.05
N LEU A 120 7.90 12.22 11.10
CA LEU A 120 6.61 11.54 11.23
C LEU A 120 5.44 12.52 11.40
N ARG A 121 5.62 13.60 12.19
CA ARG A 121 4.62 14.67 12.30
C ARG A 121 4.35 15.33 10.95
N PHE A 122 5.42 15.65 10.22
CA PHE A 122 5.29 16.22 8.87
C PHE A 122 4.56 15.28 7.91
N ASP A 123 4.88 13.98 7.94
CA ASP A 123 4.23 12.96 7.11
C ASP A 123 2.71 12.92 7.38
N ILE A 124 2.28 12.93 8.64
CA ILE A 124 0.86 12.99 9.00
C ILE A 124 0.22 14.28 8.48
N ILE A 125 0.86 15.44 8.72
CA ILE A 125 0.35 16.75 8.28
C ILE A 125 0.17 16.76 6.75
N SER A 126 1.19 16.35 6.01
CA SER A 126 1.15 16.37 4.54
C SER A 126 0.14 15.38 3.96
N THR A 127 -0.01 14.20 4.57
CA THR A 127 -1.00 13.21 4.17
C THR A 127 -2.43 13.70 4.35
N LEU A 128 -2.71 14.37 5.48
CA LEU A 128 -4.07 14.81 5.84
C LEU A 128 -4.46 16.14 5.20
N CYS A 129 -3.53 17.08 5.08
CA CYS A 129 -3.83 18.45 4.66
C CYS A 129 -3.57 18.67 3.16
N LYS A 130 -2.68 17.87 2.55
CA LYS A 130 -2.34 18.03 1.13
C LYS A 130 -2.02 19.49 0.78
N GLU A 131 -2.73 20.11 -0.19
CA GLU A 131 -2.51 21.49 -0.62
C GLU A 131 -2.81 22.56 0.46
N GLU A 132 -3.60 22.26 1.45
CA GLU A 132 -4.03 23.23 2.47
C GLU A 132 -2.87 23.79 3.33
N GLU A 133 -1.78 23.01 3.44
CA GLU A 133 -0.60 23.37 4.23
C GLU A 133 0.61 23.75 3.36
N ASN A 134 0.37 24.19 2.15
CA ASN A 134 1.42 24.49 1.17
C ASN A 134 2.46 25.53 1.68
N ASP A 135 2.03 26.56 2.41
CA ASP A 135 2.94 27.55 2.99
C ASP A 135 3.81 26.95 4.09
N PHE A 136 3.26 26.01 4.87
CA PHE A 136 4.04 25.27 5.86
C PHE A 136 5.10 24.38 5.20
N TYR A 137 4.80 23.77 4.07
CA TYR A 137 5.81 22.97 3.33
C TYR A 137 6.93 23.86 2.81
N LYS A 138 6.64 25.02 2.23
CA LYS A 138 7.65 25.98 1.78
C LYS A 138 8.51 26.47 2.94
N TYR A 139 7.91 26.80 4.08
CA TYR A 139 8.64 27.14 5.31
C TYR A 139 9.60 26.01 5.73
N CYS A 140 9.17 24.76 5.68
CA CYS A 140 10.00 23.60 5.99
C CYS A 140 11.13 23.37 4.96
N ILE A 141 10.93 23.69 3.69
CA ILE A 141 12.00 23.64 2.67
C ILE A 141 13.06 24.68 2.96
N GLU A 142 12.69 25.87 3.37
CA GLU A 142 13.65 26.96 3.65
C GLU A 142 14.42 26.73 4.95
N ASN A 143 13.75 26.26 6.01
CA ASN A 143 14.28 26.22 7.37
C ASN A 143 14.57 24.81 7.90
N GLY A 144 14.22 23.76 7.18
CA GLY A 144 14.27 22.39 7.66
C GLY A 144 15.64 21.72 7.61
N SER A 145 15.77 20.63 8.39
CA SER A 145 16.86 19.67 8.22
C SER A 145 16.80 19.03 6.82
N LYS A 146 17.84 18.34 6.43
CA LYS A 146 17.85 17.70 5.11
C LYS A 146 16.69 16.72 4.92
N GLU A 147 16.38 15.94 5.96
CA GLU A 147 15.30 14.96 5.97
C GLU A 147 13.93 15.66 5.85
N ILE A 148 13.71 16.74 6.60
CA ILE A 148 12.47 17.54 6.52
C ILE A 148 12.35 18.20 5.15
N LYS A 149 13.43 18.74 4.58
CA LYS A 149 13.43 19.31 3.22
C LYS A 149 13.03 18.29 2.16
N GLU A 150 13.53 17.06 2.26
CA GLU A 150 13.21 16.00 1.30
C GLU A 150 11.72 15.72 1.24
N ILE A 151 11.07 15.51 2.40
CA ILE A 151 9.64 15.22 2.47
C ILE A 151 8.77 16.45 2.17
N ALA A 152 9.26 17.64 2.50
CA ALA A 152 8.57 18.89 2.20
C ALA A 152 8.58 19.21 0.69
N ILE A 153 9.69 18.94 -0.01
CA ILE A 153 9.74 19.04 -1.47
C ILE A 153 8.78 18.04 -2.11
N GLU A 154 8.71 16.81 -1.58
CA GLU A 154 7.76 15.82 -2.06
C GLU A 154 6.31 16.25 -1.88
N ALA A 155 5.97 16.90 -0.76
CA ALA A 155 4.63 17.37 -0.47
C ALA A 155 4.16 18.49 -1.43
N LEU A 156 5.08 19.20 -2.12
CA LEU A 156 4.71 20.19 -3.14
C LEU A 156 3.88 19.59 -4.29
N LYS A 157 3.92 18.27 -4.49
CA LYS A 157 3.11 17.56 -5.50
C LYS A 157 1.60 17.73 -5.35
N TYR A 158 1.13 18.12 -4.18
CA TYR A 158 -0.30 18.23 -3.90
C TYR A 158 -0.94 19.49 -4.51
N SER A 159 -0.18 20.54 -4.86
CA SER A 159 -0.72 21.75 -5.49
C SER A 159 -0.04 22.06 -6.82
N GLN A 160 -0.87 22.26 -7.87
CA GLN A 160 -0.40 22.67 -9.21
C GLN A 160 0.24 24.08 -9.19
N ASP A 161 -0.12 24.93 -8.24
CA ASP A 161 0.43 26.29 -8.08
C ASP A 161 1.92 26.27 -7.69
N ASN A 162 2.45 25.12 -7.33
CA ASN A 162 3.88 24.96 -6.98
C ASN A 162 4.80 24.82 -8.18
N ILE A 163 4.30 24.79 -9.40
CA ILE A 163 5.10 24.52 -10.60
C ILE A 163 6.35 25.42 -10.69
N ASP A 164 6.22 26.72 -10.50
CA ASP A 164 7.34 27.66 -10.61
C ASP A 164 8.38 27.40 -9.49
N TYR A 165 7.93 27.14 -8.28
CA TYR A 165 8.79 26.85 -7.14
C TYR A 165 9.54 25.51 -7.34
N ILE A 166 8.86 24.48 -7.80
CA ILE A 166 9.48 23.18 -8.11
C ILE A 166 10.50 23.30 -9.23
N LEU A 167 10.17 24.05 -10.30
CA LEU A 167 11.12 24.30 -11.40
C LEU A 167 12.37 25.05 -10.93
N ASP A 168 12.25 25.94 -9.95
CA ASP A 168 13.43 26.60 -9.34
C ASP A 168 14.24 25.61 -8.52
N LEU A 169 13.61 24.77 -7.70
CA LEU A 169 14.27 23.72 -6.93
C LEU A 169 15.04 22.72 -7.83
N THR A 170 14.53 22.38 -9.01
CA THR A 170 15.27 21.52 -9.95
C THR A 170 16.57 22.14 -10.44
N LYS A 171 16.73 23.46 -10.37
CA LYS A 171 17.95 24.21 -10.79
C LYS A 171 18.88 24.51 -9.62
N THR A 172 18.31 24.87 -8.49
CA THR A 172 19.05 25.34 -7.30
C THR A 172 19.54 24.19 -6.43
N GLU A 173 18.75 23.13 -6.27
CA GLU A 173 19.08 22.01 -5.41
C GLU A 173 20.06 21.01 -6.07
N LYS A 174 20.71 20.20 -5.22
CA LYS A 174 21.69 19.19 -5.64
C LYS A 174 21.38 17.83 -5.02
N GLY A 175 21.92 16.78 -5.64
CA GLY A 175 21.84 15.41 -5.13
C GLY A 175 20.39 14.97 -4.89
N ARG A 176 20.12 14.41 -3.71
CA ARG A 176 18.83 13.82 -3.38
C ARG A 176 17.67 14.83 -3.36
N LEU A 177 17.90 16.05 -2.88
CA LEU A 177 16.90 17.11 -2.90
C LEU A 177 16.45 17.46 -4.32
N LYS A 178 17.42 17.56 -5.24
CA LYS A 178 17.14 17.76 -6.67
C LYS A 178 16.30 16.62 -7.26
N ASN A 179 16.61 15.38 -6.91
CA ASN A 179 15.86 14.23 -7.39
C ASN A 179 14.42 14.27 -6.86
N LYS A 180 14.24 14.66 -5.58
CA LYS A 180 12.88 14.86 -5.00
C LYS A 180 12.11 15.99 -5.69
N ALA A 181 12.79 17.06 -6.13
CA ALA A 181 12.16 18.11 -6.93
C ALA A 181 11.69 17.58 -8.31
N PHE A 182 12.46 16.71 -8.96
CA PHE A 182 12.00 16.04 -10.18
C PHE A 182 10.87 15.05 -9.96
N GLU A 183 10.87 14.34 -8.83
CA GLU A 183 9.75 13.49 -8.43
C GLU A 183 8.48 14.31 -8.25
N ALA A 184 8.53 15.43 -7.50
CA ALA A 184 7.40 16.34 -7.36
C ALA A 184 6.96 16.96 -8.69
N LEU A 185 7.92 17.29 -9.57
CA LEU A 185 7.66 17.82 -10.92
C LEU A 185 6.84 16.84 -11.77
N SER A 186 7.01 15.54 -11.58
CA SER A 186 6.27 14.52 -12.33
C SER A 186 4.76 14.53 -12.07
N TYR A 187 4.30 15.19 -11.02
CA TYR A 187 2.89 15.35 -10.67
C TYR A 187 2.27 16.65 -11.23
N MET A 188 3.07 17.49 -11.91
CA MET A 188 2.59 18.76 -12.44
C MET A 188 2.00 18.59 -13.85
N ASN A 189 0.81 19.17 -14.05
CA ASN A 189 0.16 19.22 -15.35
C ASN A 189 0.54 20.51 -16.09
N ASP A 190 1.79 20.60 -16.54
CA ASP A 190 2.36 21.78 -17.19
C ASP A 190 3.42 21.37 -18.21
N ASP A 191 3.35 21.90 -19.42
CA ASP A 191 4.31 21.60 -20.50
C ASP A 191 5.76 21.88 -20.14
N ARG A 192 6.02 22.78 -19.18
CA ARG A 192 7.36 23.09 -18.69
C ARG A 192 7.92 21.96 -17.85
N ALA A 193 7.03 21.20 -17.15
CA ALA A 193 7.41 20.05 -16.38
C ALA A 193 7.99 18.94 -17.28
N GLU A 194 7.31 18.61 -18.38
CA GLU A 194 7.78 17.62 -19.34
C GLU A 194 9.14 18.02 -19.95
N LYS A 195 9.29 19.29 -20.37
CA LYS A 195 10.54 19.80 -20.96
C LYS A 195 11.72 19.74 -20.00
N GLU A 196 11.54 20.11 -18.74
CA GLU A 196 12.58 20.06 -17.74
C GLU A 196 12.91 18.62 -17.34
N TRP A 197 11.86 17.76 -17.29
CA TRP A 197 12.02 16.33 -17.08
C TRP A 197 12.85 15.66 -18.16
N ASP A 198 12.62 15.96 -19.44
CA ASP A 198 13.38 15.40 -20.57
C ASP A 198 14.88 15.68 -20.44
N ARG A 199 15.25 16.89 -19.98
CA ARG A 199 16.65 17.25 -19.72
C ARG A 199 17.27 16.44 -18.58
N PHE A 200 16.51 16.13 -17.56
CA PHE A 200 16.95 15.30 -16.44
C PHE A 200 17.09 13.84 -16.86
N PHE A 201 16.10 13.32 -17.55
CA PHE A 201 16.03 11.94 -18.01
C PHE A 201 17.24 11.58 -18.89
N LYS A 202 17.59 12.41 -19.87
CA LYS A 202 18.68 12.16 -20.82
C LYS A 202 20.05 11.95 -20.16
N LYS A 203 20.25 12.38 -18.93
CA LYS A 203 21.51 12.20 -18.21
C LYS A 203 21.73 10.77 -17.73
N LYS A 204 20.67 10.12 -17.23
CA LYS A 204 20.68 8.77 -16.67
C LYS A 204 19.31 8.13 -16.87
N PRO A 205 18.99 7.69 -18.08
CA PRO A 205 17.62 7.29 -18.42
C PRO A 205 17.03 6.25 -17.47
N PHE A 206 17.73 5.15 -17.26
CA PHE A 206 17.22 4.03 -16.46
C PHE A 206 17.08 4.36 -14.98
N GLU A 207 18.01 5.12 -14.39
CA GLU A 207 17.93 5.53 -12.99
C GLU A 207 16.80 6.57 -12.78
N ASN A 208 16.66 7.50 -13.73
CA ASN A 208 15.75 8.64 -13.58
C ASN A 208 14.30 8.26 -13.87
N ILE A 209 14.04 7.25 -14.71
CA ILE A 209 12.67 6.80 -15.02
C ILE A 209 11.92 6.32 -13.77
N LEU A 210 12.63 5.85 -12.74
CA LEU A 210 12.06 5.38 -11.48
C LEU A 210 11.26 6.47 -10.75
N TYR A 211 11.60 7.75 -10.94
CA TYR A 211 10.86 8.86 -10.33
C TYR A 211 9.48 9.11 -10.95
N LEU A 212 9.14 8.44 -12.05
CA LEU A 212 7.79 8.46 -12.62
C LEU A 212 6.86 7.40 -12.02
N GLN A 213 7.33 6.55 -11.12
CA GLN A 213 6.60 5.38 -10.63
C GLN A 213 5.19 5.71 -10.09
N ASN A 214 5.04 6.79 -9.35
CA ASN A 214 3.81 7.11 -8.63
C ASN A 214 3.00 8.26 -9.25
N THR A 215 3.44 8.85 -10.36
CA THR A 215 2.71 9.94 -11.01
C THR A 215 1.45 9.43 -11.71
N ASN A 216 0.41 10.24 -11.73
CA ASN A 216 -0.84 10.03 -12.46
C ASN A 216 -1.02 11.00 -13.64
N GLN A 217 -0.02 11.82 -13.94
CA GLN A 217 -0.07 12.75 -15.06
C GLN A 217 0.06 12.01 -16.40
N GLN A 218 -0.82 12.34 -17.35
CA GLN A 218 -0.85 11.65 -18.64
C GLN A 218 0.47 11.77 -19.40
N TRP A 219 1.08 12.97 -19.43
CA TRP A 219 2.37 13.16 -20.09
C TRP A 219 3.48 12.25 -19.55
N ALA A 220 3.51 12.03 -18.22
CA ALA A 220 4.51 11.18 -17.59
C ALA A 220 4.25 9.69 -17.86
N ILE A 221 2.98 9.30 -17.94
CA ILE A 221 2.57 7.94 -18.33
C ILE A 221 2.94 7.68 -19.80
N ASP A 222 2.70 8.64 -20.67
CA ASP A 222 3.05 8.54 -22.09
C ASP A 222 4.58 8.49 -22.26
N TYR A 223 5.31 9.31 -21.51
CA TYR A 223 6.76 9.31 -21.51
C TYR A 223 7.35 7.96 -21.10
N LEU A 224 6.86 7.40 -20.00
CA LEU A 224 7.25 6.07 -19.52
C LEU A 224 6.91 4.99 -20.55
N THR A 225 5.71 5.03 -21.11
CA THR A 225 5.25 4.04 -22.11
C THR A 225 6.11 4.10 -23.38
N ASN A 226 6.44 5.29 -23.84
CA ASN A 226 7.31 5.49 -25.01
C ASN A 226 8.74 5.00 -24.73
N TYR A 227 9.25 5.24 -23.52
CA TYR A 227 10.54 4.70 -23.14
C TYR A 227 10.58 3.17 -23.17
N ILE A 228 9.56 2.51 -22.64
CA ILE A 228 9.45 1.04 -22.67
C ILE A 228 9.36 0.55 -24.12
N GLU A 229 8.62 1.23 -24.97
CA GLU A 229 8.52 0.86 -26.40
C GLU A 229 9.88 0.92 -27.10
N GLU A 230 10.65 1.98 -26.89
CA GLU A 230 12.01 2.10 -27.45
C GLU A 230 12.94 1.03 -26.86
N TYR A 231 12.85 0.78 -25.55
CA TYR A 231 13.61 -0.26 -24.88
C TYR A 231 13.34 -1.67 -25.48
N VAL A 232 12.06 -1.99 -25.71
CA VAL A 232 11.67 -3.24 -26.39
C VAL A 232 12.25 -3.34 -27.80
N LYS A 233 12.27 -2.23 -28.57
CA LYS A 233 12.87 -2.20 -29.89
C LYS A 233 14.39 -2.47 -29.86
N GLU A 234 15.07 -1.95 -28.84
CA GLU A 234 16.51 -2.20 -28.64
C GLU A 234 16.78 -3.64 -28.23
N LEU A 235 15.98 -4.21 -27.31
CA LEU A 235 16.11 -5.62 -26.92
C LEU A 235 15.98 -6.59 -28.08
N LYS A 236 15.13 -6.27 -29.06
CA LYS A 236 14.96 -7.10 -30.26
C LYS A 236 16.13 -7.03 -31.22
N LYS A 237 16.88 -5.91 -31.24
CA LYS A 237 18.07 -5.74 -32.10
C LYS A 237 19.29 -6.46 -31.55
N GLU A 238 19.42 -6.48 -30.23
CA GLU A 238 20.55 -7.09 -29.55
C GLU A 238 20.09 -8.41 -28.93
N ASP A 239 20.67 -9.55 -29.32
CA ASP A 239 20.28 -10.88 -28.78
C ASP A 239 20.72 -11.07 -27.31
N LYS A 240 20.46 -10.06 -26.46
CA LYS A 240 20.85 -9.95 -25.04
C LYS A 240 19.88 -10.63 -24.08
N LYS A 241 19.59 -11.91 -24.26
CA LYS A 241 18.57 -12.64 -23.45
C LYS A 241 18.91 -12.84 -21.97
N LYS A 242 20.15 -12.65 -21.51
CA LYS A 242 20.57 -13.07 -20.16
C LYS A 242 20.76 -11.96 -19.12
N GLU A 243 20.90 -10.71 -19.49
CA GLU A 243 21.29 -9.62 -18.57
C GLU A 243 20.18 -8.60 -18.26
N VAL A 244 19.06 -8.65 -18.96
CA VAL A 244 18.00 -7.61 -18.90
C VAL A 244 16.87 -7.92 -17.91
N GLY A 245 16.89 -9.03 -17.20
CA GLY A 245 15.78 -9.43 -16.31
C GLY A 245 15.50 -8.43 -15.19
N VAL A 246 16.53 -7.83 -14.59
CA VAL A 246 16.40 -6.83 -13.52
C VAL A 246 15.81 -5.52 -14.06
N GLU A 247 16.27 -5.09 -15.25
CA GLU A 247 15.75 -3.88 -15.90
C GLU A 247 14.27 -4.04 -16.26
N VAL A 248 13.88 -5.19 -16.83
CA VAL A 248 12.49 -5.51 -17.15
C VAL A 248 11.65 -5.55 -15.89
N SER A 249 12.12 -6.15 -14.78
CA SER A 249 11.43 -6.12 -13.50
C SER A 249 11.16 -4.69 -13.04
N SER A 250 12.18 -3.82 -13.08
CA SER A 250 12.03 -2.42 -12.67
C SER A 250 11.02 -1.67 -13.53
N LEU A 251 11.02 -1.87 -14.85
CA LEU A 251 10.05 -1.28 -15.76
C LEU A 251 8.63 -1.79 -15.48
N CYS A 252 8.49 -3.09 -15.21
CA CYS A 252 7.23 -3.70 -14.84
C CYS A 252 6.67 -3.12 -13.53
N MET A 253 7.53 -2.95 -12.53
CA MET A 253 7.14 -2.33 -11.25
C MET A 253 6.61 -0.90 -11.41
N MET A 254 7.25 -0.10 -12.26
CA MET A 254 6.81 1.27 -12.51
C MET A 254 5.45 1.36 -13.21
N THR A 255 5.05 0.32 -13.90
CA THR A 255 3.85 0.32 -14.74
C THR A 255 2.70 -0.51 -14.20
N PHE A 256 2.92 -1.35 -13.18
CA PHE A 256 1.91 -2.33 -12.74
C PHE A 256 0.58 -1.73 -12.28
N LYS A 257 0.57 -0.49 -11.74
CA LYS A 257 -0.65 0.24 -11.36
C LYS A 257 -1.30 0.99 -12.53
N ARG A 258 -0.70 0.95 -13.72
CA ARG A 258 -1.14 1.71 -14.90
C ARG A 258 -1.52 0.77 -16.00
N ARG A 259 -2.79 0.69 -16.29
CA ARG A 259 -3.29 -0.20 -17.32
C ARG A 259 -3.68 0.60 -18.56
N THR A 260 -2.99 0.35 -19.65
CA THR A 260 -3.34 0.86 -20.98
C THR A 260 -3.17 -0.24 -22.02
N ASN A 261 -3.90 -0.21 -23.10
CA ASN A 261 -3.78 -1.19 -24.18
C ASN A 261 -2.36 -1.23 -24.77
N LYS A 262 -1.69 -0.09 -24.80
CA LYS A 262 -0.30 0.00 -25.27
C LYS A 262 0.65 -0.73 -24.32
N LEU A 263 0.50 -0.57 -23.01
CA LEU A 263 1.31 -1.31 -22.03
C LEU A 263 1.03 -2.81 -22.07
N LEU A 264 -0.21 -3.24 -22.22
CA LEU A 264 -0.55 -4.66 -22.39
C LEU A 264 0.16 -5.27 -23.61
N SER A 265 0.20 -4.55 -24.73
CA SER A 265 0.95 -4.99 -25.91
C SER A 265 2.47 -5.08 -25.64
N LEU A 266 3.03 -4.13 -24.90
CA LEU A 266 4.46 -4.14 -24.53
C LEU A 266 4.80 -5.28 -23.56
N TYR A 267 3.93 -5.63 -22.63
CA TYR A 267 4.14 -6.79 -21.75
C TYR A 267 4.22 -8.10 -22.52
N LYS A 268 3.42 -8.25 -23.57
CA LYS A 268 3.52 -9.41 -24.48
C LYS A 268 4.90 -9.51 -25.13
N GLU A 269 5.49 -8.38 -25.51
CA GLU A 269 6.81 -8.30 -26.11
C GLU A 269 7.94 -8.49 -25.09
N LEU A 270 7.74 -8.07 -23.84
CA LEU A 270 8.68 -8.23 -22.74
C LEU A 270 8.66 -9.64 -22.13
N TYR A 271 7.61 -10.44 -22.36
CA TYR A 271 7.45 -11.77 -21.76
C TYR A 271 8.66 -12.71 -21.93
N PRO A 272 9.31 -12.80 -23.09
CA PRO A 272 10.48 -13.67 -23.29
C PRO A 272 11.69 -13.29 -22.42
N TYR A 273 11.76 -12.04 -21.95
CA TYR A 273 12.88 -11.51 -21.20
C TYR A 273 12.69 -11.59 -19.67
N ASN A 274 11.43 -11.56 -19.20
CA ASN A 274 11.12 -11.80 -17.80
C ASN A 274 9.69 -12.37 -17.66
N ARG A 275 9.58 -13.69 -17.82
CA ARG A 275 8.31 -14.42 -17.79
C ARG A 275 7.58 -14.25 -16.47
N TYR A 276 8.32 -14.27 -15.38
CA TYR A 276 7.78 -14.22 -14.04
C TYR A 276 7.07 -12.90 -13.75
N GLU A 277 7.73 -11.77 -13.99
CA GLU A 277 7.17 -10.45 -13.73
C GLU A 277 5.95 -10.15 -14.57
N ILE A 278 5.97 -10.56 -15.83
CA ILE A 278 4.83 -10.36 -16.72
C ILE A 278 3.62 -11.17 -16.27
N LYS A 279 3.79 -12.44 -15.91
CA LYS A 279 2.70 -13.24 -15.34
C LYS A 279 2.10 -12.60 -14.11
N ARG A 280 2.94 -12.06 -13.24
CA ARG A 280 2.53 -11.39 -12.02
C ARG A 280 1.70 -10.14 -12.29
N ILE A 281 2.14 -9.28 -13.22
CA ILE A 281 1.37 -8.11 -13.63
C ILE A 281 0.02 -8.52 -14.21
N LEU A 282 -0.01 -9.55 -15.03
CA LEU A 282 -1.27 -10.05 -15.59
C LEU A 282 -2.18 -10.59 -14.49
N SER A 283 -1.67 -11.31 -13.50
CA SER A 283 -2.45 -11.76 -12.35
C SER A 283 -3.01 -10.58 -11.55
N TYR A 284 -2.20 -9.53 -11.34
CA TYR A 284 -2.66 -8.29 -10.71
C TYR A 284 -3.82 -7.65 -11.48
N TYR A 285 -3.70 -7.53 -12.80
CA TYR A 285 -4.76 -6.95 -13.62
C TYR A 285 -6.03 -7.81 -13.65
N ILE A 286 -5.89 -9.14 -13.67
CA ILE A 286 -7.02 -10.06 -13.58
C ILE A 286 -7.78 -9.88 -12.27
N VAL A 287 -7.08 -9.74 -11.15
CA VAL A 287 -7.71 -9.54 -9.84
C VAL A 287 -8.31 -8.14 -9.72
N SER A 288 -7.64 -7.12 -10.26
CA SER A 288 -8.12 -5.75 -10.20
C SER A 288 -9.35 -5.53 -11.08
N GLU A 289 -9.31 -5.99 -12.32
CA GLU A 289 -10.41 -5.84 -13.29
C GLU A 289 -10.19 -6.79 -14.47
N VAL A 290 -10.90 -7.91 -14.47
CA VAL A 290 -10.88 -8.85 -15.59
C VAL A 290 -11.85 -8.44 -16.70
N ASP A 291 -11.32 -7.87 -17.75
CA ASP A 291 -12.08 -7.49 -18.96
C ASP A 291 -11.68 -8.31 -20.17
N LYS A 292 -12.23 -7.92 -21.34
CA LYS A 292 -11.99 -8.63 -22.59
C LYS A 292 -10.54 -8.54 -23.05
N GLU A 293 -9.89 -7.39 -22.88
CA GLU A 293 -8.51 -7.18 -23.33
C GLU A 293 -7.54 -8.09 -22.57
N ILE A 294 -7.71 -8.26 -21.27
CA ILE A 294 -6.89 -9.16 -20.45
C ILE A 294 -7.16 -10.63 -20.83
N ILE A 295 -8.42 -11.01 -21.02
CA ILE A 295 -8.78 -12.36 -21.42
C ILE A 295 -8.15 -12.71 -22.78
N ASP A 296 -8.28 -11.82 -23.76
CA ASP A 296 -7.73 -12.00 -25.09
C ASP A 296 -6.18 -12.09 -25.05
N LEU A 297 -5.53 -11.25 -24.25
CA LEU A 297 -4.08 -11.26 -24.07
C LEU A 297 -3.59 -12.57 -23.44
N VAL A 298 -4.22 -13.00 -22.33
CA VAL A 298 -3.87 -14.25 -21.65
C VAL A 298 -4.06 -15.43 -22.60
N LYS A 299 -5.15 -15.47 -23.36
CA LYS A 299 -5.42 -16.50 -24.35
C LYS A 299 -4.35 -16.52 -25.46
N GLU A 300 -3.99 -15.38 -26.02
CA GLU A 300 -2.94 -15.29 -27.04
C GLU A 300 -1.58 -15.77 -26.51
N LEU A 301 -1.23 -15.37 -25.27
CA LEU A 301 0.00 -15.81 -24.63
C LEU A 301 -0.02 -17.30 -24.30
N SER A 302 -1.16 -17.85 -23.89
CA SER A 302 -1.35 -19.27 -23.60
C SER A 302 -1.20 -20.11 -24.87
N GLU A 303 -1.76 -19.66 -25.99
CA GLU A 303 -1.59 -20.32 -27.30
C GLU A 303 -0.14 -20.28 -27.77
N LYS A 304 0.57 -19.18 -27.56
CA LYS A 304 1.96 -19.00 -27.98
C LYS A 304 2.96 -19.74 -27.07
N TYR A 305 2.67 -19.84 -25.78
CA TYR A 305 3.53 -20.42 -24.76
C TYR A 305 2.78 -21.52 -24.00
N GLU A 306 2.53 -22.62 -24.66
CA GLU A 306 1.70 -23.74 -24.25
C GLU A 306 1.95 -24.16 -22.80
N GLY A 307 0.91 -24.09 -21.96
CA GLY A 307 0.93 -24.48 -20.55
C GLY A 307 1.51 -23.43 -19.57
N GLU A 308 2.09 -22.34 -20.06
CA GLU A 308 2.73 -21.36 -19.17
C GLU A 308 1.76 -20.39 -18.48
N PHE A 309 0.51 -20.26 -18.97
CA PHE A 309 -0.50 -19.33 -18.46
C PHE A 309 -1.69 -20.01 -17.76
N LEU A 310 -1.55 -21.27 -17.40
CA LEU A 310 -2.60 -22.05 -16.74
C LEU A 310 -3.13 -21.36 -15.46
N GLU A 311 -2.25 -20.71 -14.72
CA GLU A 311 -2.60 -19.94 -13.51
C GLU A 311 -3.53 -18.79 -13.82
N GLN A 312 -3.19 -18.00 -14.83
CA GLN A 312 -3.96 -16.82 -15.22
C GLN A 312 -5.31 -17.24 -15.82
N GLU A 313 -5.35 -18.29 -16.61
CA GLU A 313 -6.59 -18.87 -17.14
C GLU A 313 -7.51 -19.37 -16.02
N PHE A 314 -6.93 -20.06 -15.04
CA PHE A 314 -7.67 -20.55 -13.88
C PHE A 314 -8.22 -19.39 -13.03
N LEU A 315 -7.43 -18.36 -12.78
CA LEU A 315 -7.86 -17.18 -12.02
C LEU A 315 -8.98 -16.43 -12.73
N ILE A 316 -8.89 -16.24 -14.05
CA ILE A 316 -9.97 -15.67 -14.86
C ILE A 316 -11.24 -16.51 -14.72
N SER A 317 -11.13 -17.82 -14.81
CA SER A 317 -12.26 -18.76 -14.73
C SER A 317 -12.89 -18.73 -13.33
N LEU A 318 -12.08 -18.66 -12.25
CA LEU A 318 -12.58 -18.50 -10.86
C LEU A 318 -13.41 -17.22 -10.67
N ILE A 319 -13.04 -16.15 -11.37
CA ILE A 319 -13.74 -14.85 -11.23
C ILE A 319 -15.00 -14.80 -12.11
N LYS A 320 -14.93 -15.33 -13.35
CA LYS A 320 -15.95 -15.10 -14.38
C LYS A 320 -16.94 -16.24 -14.56
N ASP A 321 -16.50 -17.49 -14.39
CA ASP A 321 -17.29 -18.66 -14.73
C ASP A 321 -18.10 -19.17 -13.54
N LYS A 322 -18.94 -20.19 -13.79
CA LYS A 322 -19.62 -20.95 -12.74
C LYS A 322 -18.75 -22.10 -12.23
N PRO A 323 -18.91 -22.55 -10.97
CA PRO A 323 -18.10 -23.61 -10.39
C PRO A 323 -18.03 -24.88 -11.24
N GLU A 324 -19.14 -25.28 -11.86
CA GLU A 324 -19.19 -26.48 -12.73
C GLU A 324 -18.29 -26.33 -13.96
N THR A 325 -18.22 -25.12 -14.53
CA THR A 325 -17.37 -24.81 -15.69
C THR A 325 -15.90 -24.85 -15.28
N VAL A 326 -15.58 -24.18 -14.16
CA VAL A 326 -14.21 -24.19 -13.60
C VAL A 326 -13.77 -25.62 -13.33
N TYR A 327 -14.62 -26.41 -12.67
CA TYR A 327 -14.31 -27.79 -12.34
C TYR A 327 -14.12 -28.66 -13.59
N LYS A 328 -14.99 -28.52 -14.58
CA LYS A 328 -14.87 -29.23 -15.88
C LYS A 328 -13.55 -28.92 -16.57
N ASN A 329 -13.13 -27.68 -16.56
CA ASN A 329 -11.93 -27.25 -17.32
C ASN A 329 -10.62 -27.58 -16.56
N PHE A 330 -10.62 -27.50 -15.23
CA PHE A 330 -9.39 -27.54 -14.44
C PHE A 330 -9.26 -28.80 -13.55
N SER A 331 -10.34 -29.61 -13.34
CA SER A 331 -10.27 -30.83 -12.52
C SER A 331 -9.25 -31.86 -13.02
N LYS A 332 -8.99 -31.88 -14.32
CA LYS A 332 -7.97 -32.74 -14.92
C LYS A 332 -6.54 -32.47 -14.43
N TYR A 333 -6.32 -31.28 -13.87
CA TYR A 333 -5.06 -30.89 -13.26
C TYR A 333 -4.98 -31.17 -11.75
N ILE A 334 -6.06 -31.67 -11.13
CA ILE A 334 -6.16 -32.07 -9.72
C ILE A 334 -5.99 -33.59 -9.56
N GLY A 335 -5.33 -34.25 -10.45
CA GLY A 335 -5.15 -35.70 -10.44
C GLY A 335 -3.90 -36.17 -9.69
N VAL A 336 -3.70 -37.49 -9.63
CA VAL A 336 -2.49 -38.12 -9.08
C VAL A 336 -1.34 -37.99 -10.11
N GLY A 337 -0.19 -37.41 -9.71
CA GLY A 337 1.00 -37.29 -10.55
C GLY A 337 1.54 -35.87 -10.76
N LYS A 338 2.24 -35.60 -11.86
CA LYS A 338 2.85 -34.29 -12.15
C LYS A 338 1.85 -33.11 -12.17
N SER A 339 0.66 -33.35 -12.71
CA SER A 339 -0.42 -32.36 -12.78
C SER A 339 -0.95 -31.93 -11.40
N GLN A 340 -0.94 -32.85 -10.42
CA GLN A 340 -1.33 -32.53 -9.05
C GLN A 340 -0.34 -31.57 -8.38
N LYS A 341 0.95 -31.70 -8.76
CA LYS A 341 1.98 -30.80 -8.28
C LYS A 341 1.82 -29.38 -8.86
N GLU A 342 1.46 -29.26 -10.13
CA GLU A 342 1.28 -27.97 -10.81
C GLU A 342 0.08 -27.19 -10.25
N ILE A 343 -1.06 -27.83 -10.00
CA ILE A 343 -2.20 -27.18 -9.35
C ILE A 343 -1.93 -26.92 -7.85
N LYS A 344 -1.27 -27.85 -7.18
CA LYS A 344 -0.85 -27.64 -5.80
C LYS A 344 0.11 -26.44 -5.67
N ASP A 345 1.04 -26.31 -6.62
CA ASP A 345 1.96 -25.18 -6.70
C ASP A 345 1.21 -23.89 -7.08
N LEU A 346 0.19 -23.98 -7.94
CA LEU A 346 -0.71 -22.92 -8.33
C LEU A 346 -1.53 -22.40 -7.15
N PHE A 347 -2.21 -23.27 -6.42
CA PHE A 347 -2.91 -22.89 -5.20
C PHE A 347 -1.95 -22.41 -4.10
N SER A 348 -0.82 -23.04 -3.94
CA SER A 348 0.19 -22.61 -2.97
C SER A 348 0.78 -21.24 -3.30
N ASN A 349 1.01 -20.94 -4.57
CA ASN A 349 1.54 -19.66 -5.01
C ASN A 349 0.50 -18.53 -4.91
N PHE A 350 -0.75 -18.80 -5.30
CA PHE A 350 -1.82 -17.80 -5.30
C PHE A 350 -2.47 -17.58 -3.94
N PHE A 351 -2.81 -18.67 -3.23
CA PHE A 351 -3.65 -18.58 -2.03
C PHE A 351 -2.85 -18.65 -0.73
N LEU A 352 -1.67 -19.27 -0.76
CA LEU A 352 -0.90 -19.52 0.46
C LEU A 352 0.45 -18.80 0.46
N GLY A 353 0.79 -18.05 -0.58
CA GLY A 353 2.09 -17.39 -0.71
C GLY A 353 3.28 -18.35 -0.62
N LYS A 354 3.07 -19.63 -0.98
CA LYS A 354 4.06 -20.69 -0.85
C LYS A 354 4.77 -21.01 -2.15
N HIS A 355 6.00 -21.34 -2.04
CA HIS A 355 7.03 -21.29 -3.04
C HIS A 355 7.60 -22.66 -3.41
N SER A 356 7.88 -22.86 -4.69
CA SER A 356 8.56 -24.00 -5.26
C SER A 356 9.99 -24.17 -4.68
N LYS A 357 10.38 -25.42 -4.40
CA LYS A 357 11.58 -25.81 -3.64
C LYS A 357 12.92 -25.73 -4.39
N THR A 358 13.06 -25.04 -5.50
CA THR A 358 14.38 -24.88 -6.14
C THR A 358 15.12 -23.67 -5.56
N LYS A 359 16.43 -23.79 -5.36
CA LYS A 359 17.27 -22.69 -4.82
C LYS A 359 17.17 -21.39 -5.65
N GLU A 360 16.90 -21.50 -6.92
CA GLU A 360 16.79 -20.38 -7.85
C GLU A 360 15.43 -19.67 -7.69
N THR A 361 14.35 -20.42 -7.53
CA THR A 361 13.02 -19.89 -7.19
C THR A 361 12.98 -19.32 -5.77
N ALA A 362 13.67 -19.87 -4.78
CA ALA A 362 13.73 -19.34 -3.44
C ALA A 362 14.36 -17.92 -3.39
N ARG A 363 15.40 -17.66 -4.20
CA ARG A 363 16.07 -16.37 -4.30
C ARG A 363 15.18 -15.31 -5.00
N ILE A 364 14.55 -15.69 -6.09
CA ILE A 364 13.57 -14.84 -6.79
C ILE A 364 12.38 -14.51 -5.88
N GLN A 365 12.04 -15.39 -4.97
CA GLN A 365 10.93 -15.29 -4.04
C GLN A 365 11.23 -14.45 -2.80
N GLU A 366 12.47 -14.41 -2.36
CA GLU A 366 12.92 -13.50 -1.30
C GLU A 366 12.93 -12.06 -1.80
N ASP A 367 13.38 -11.84 -3.04
CA ASP A 367 13.25 -10.58 -3.75
C ASP A 367 11.78 -10.20 -4.03
N PHE A 368 10.91 -11.20 -4.23
CA PHE A 368 9.48 -11.03 -4.45
C PHE A 368 8.72 -10.60 -3.19
N ARG A 369 9.03 -11.15 -2.02
CA ARG A 369 8.46 -10.71 -0.74
C ARG A 369 8.76 -9.25 -0.45
N THR A 370 9.94 -8.79 -0.83
CA THR A 370 10.39 -7.40 -0.60
C THR A 370 9.73 -6.40 -1.53
N VAL A 371 9.32 -6.85 -2.73
CA VAL A 371 8.89 -5.97 -3.81
C VAL A 371 7.37 -5.83 -3.91
N PHE A 372 6.59 -6.89 -3.54
CA PHE A 372 5.14 -6.89 -3.70
C PHE A 372 4.42 -7.61 -2.56
N ASN A 373 4.76 -7.43 -1.42
CA ASN A 373 4.12 -7.94 -0.20
C ASN A 373 2.58 -8.11 -0.29
N ILE A 374 2.09 -8.95 -1.18
CA ILE A 374 0.66 -9.19 -1.40
C ILE A 374 0.21 -10.34 -0.53
N ILE A 375 -0.73 -10.09 0.36
CA ILE A 375 -1.39 -11.11 1.17
C ILE A 375 -2.73 -11.46 0.52
N PHE A 376 -2.94 -12.74 0.28
CA PHE A 376 -4.21 -13.26 -0.23
C PHE A 376 -4.88 -14.13 0.82
N HIS A 377 -6.17 -13.99 0.98
CA HIS A 377 -7.00 -14.97 1.66
C HIS A 377 -8.37 -15.06 1.01
N ILE A 378 -9.03 -16.19 1.17
CA ILE A 378 -10.40 -16.41 0.71
C ILE A 378 -11.30 -16.57 1.93
N GLU A 379 -12.38 -15.81 1.95
CA GLU A 379 -13.39 -15.85 3.00
C GLU A 379 -14.75 -16.19 2.39
N TYR A 380 -15.54 -17.00 3.10
CA TYR A 380 -16.93 -17.21 2.78
C TYR A 380 -17.79 -16.21 3.54
N LYS A 381 -18.48 -15.33 2.84
CA LYS A 381 -19.43 -14.38 3.44
C LYS A 381 -20.81 -15.03 3.55
N GLU A 382 -21.24 -15.37 4.77
CA GLU A 382 -22.53 -15.98 5.05
C GLU A 382 -23.72 -15.14 4.55
N GLU A 383 -23.63 -13.80 4.66
CA GLU A 383 -24.70 -12.88 4.26
C GLU A 383 -24.96 -12.92 2.76
N SER A 384 -23.94 -12.93 1.93
CA SER A 384 -24.05 -12.98 0.47
C SER A 384 -23.99 -14.40 -0.09
N LYS A 385 -23.58 -15.38 0.71
CA LYS A 385 -23.29 -16.76 0.31
C LYS A 385 -22.25 -16.85 -0.81
N GLU A 386 -21.21 -16.04 -0.71
CA GLU A 386 -20.19 -15.88 -1.74
C GLU A 386 -18.79 -16.07 -1.16
N TYR A 387 -17.88 -16.58 -1.98
CA TYR A 387 -16.46 -16.60 -1.68
C TYR A 387 -15.81 -15.32 -2.21
N ILE A 388 -15.10 -14.64 -1.34
CA ILE A 388 -14.40 -13.38 -1.62
C ILE A 388 -12.90 -13.62 -1.48
N LEU A 389 -12.13 -13.26 -2.51
CA LEU A 389 -10.68 -13.15 -2.44
C LEU A 389 -10.32 -11.76 -1.94
N TYR A 390 -9.64 -11.70 -0.83
CA TYR A 390 -9.06 -10.49 -0.30
C TYR A 390 -7.61 -10.39 -0.74
N TRP A 391 -7.27 -9.25 -1.28
CA TRP A 391 -5.92 -8.93 -1.69
C TRP A 391 -5.49 -7.65 -1.01
N GLN A 392 -4.49 -7.72 -0.17
CA GLN A 392 -3.91 -6.54 0.47
C GLN A 392 -2.61 -6.15 -0.26
N ASN A 393 -2.58 -4.93 -0.76
CA ASN A 393 -1.36 -4.31 -1.22
C ASN A 393 -0.61 -3.76 0.01
N ILE A 394 0.57 -4.27 0.28
CA ILE A 394 1.35 -3.85 1.46
C ILE A 394 1.95 -2.46 1.29
N ASP A 395 2.18 -2.00 0.07
CA ASP A 395 2.75 -0.66 -0.17
C ASP A 395 1.81 0.47 0.24
N ASP A 396 0.50 0.29 0.06
CA ASP A 396 -0.53 1.29 0.37
C ASP A 396 -1.64 0.76 1.31
N TYR A 397 -1.47 -0.48 1.82
CA TYR A 397 -2.44 -1.18 2.68
C TYR A 397 -3.87 -1.24 2.11
N SER A 398 -4.04 -0.93 0.83
CA SER A 398 -5.34 -1.04 0.18
C SER A 398 -5.76 -2.50 0.11
N VAL A 399 -7.02 -2.77 0.46
CA VAL A 399 -7.60 -4.10 0.35
C VAL A 399 -8.56 -4.09 -0.83
N MET A 400 -8.33 -5.00 -1.77
CA MET A 400 -9.27 -5.27 -2.85
C MET A 400 -10.06 -6.53 -2.52
N GLU A 401 -11.36 -6.46 -2.72
CA GLU A 401 -12.28 -7.57 -2.58
C GLU A 401 -12.72 -8.05 -3.96
N VAL A 402 -12.45 -9.30 -4.28
CA VAL A 402 -12.80 -9.89 -5.57
C VAL A 402 -13.73 -11.08 -5.36
N LYS A 403 -14.94 -10.99 -5.91
CA LYS A 403 -15.88 -12.09 -5.87
C LYS A 403 -15.38 -13.24 -6.76
N LEU A 404 -15.33 -14.43 -6.18
CA LEU A 404 -14.99 -15.66 -6.89
C LEU A 404 -16.23 -16.44 -7.30
N SER A 405 -16.84 -16.08 -8.42
CA SER A 405 -18.08 -16.72 -8.91
C SER A 405 -17.92 -18.20 -9.25
N GLY A 406 -16.70 -18.60 -9.63
CA GLY A 406 -16.33 -19.96 -9.98
C GLY A 406 -15.78 -20.81 -8.84
N PHE A 407 -15.76 -20.26 -7.63
CA PHE A 407 -15.27 -20.92 -6.43
C PHE A 407 -16.45 -21.44 -5.58
N ASP A 408 -16.34 -22.64 -5.04
CA ASP A 408 -17.33 -23.26 -4.17
C ASP A 408 -16.67 -24.03 -3.01
N LYS A 409 -17.49 -24.60 -2.14
CA LYS A 409 -17.00 -25.40 -1.02
C LYS A 409 -16.08 -26.54 -1.42
N LYS A 410 -16.28 -27.12 -2.60
CA LYS A 410 -15.46 -28.23 -3.10
C LYS A 410 -14.02 -27.78 -3.41
N TRP A 411 -13.84 -26.60 -4.00
CA TRP A 411 -12.54 -25.99 -4.16
C TRP A 411 -11.89 -25.63 -2.84
N TYR A 412 -12.70 -25.09 -1.92
CA TYR A 412 -12.24 -24.78 -0.56
C TYR A 412 -11.71 -26.02 0.15
N ASP A 413 -12.46 -27.14 0.12
CA ASP A 413 -12.06 -28.39 0.74
C ASP A 413 -10.74 -28.94 0.13
N ILE A 414 -10.54 -28.80 -1.18
CA ILE A 414 -9.28 -29.19 -1.86
C ILE A 414 -8.11 -28.34 -1.38
N ILE A 415 -8.29 -27.03 -1.28
CA ILE A 415 -7.24 -26.11 -0.80
C ILE A 415 -6.92 -26.41 0.67
N PHE A 416 -7.93 -26.62 1.48
CA PHE A 416 -7.79 -26.91 2.91
C PHE A 416 -7.03 -28.22 3.16
N GLU A 417 -7.35 -29.30 2.42
CA GLU A 417 -6.60 -30.54 2.52
C GLU A 417 -5.13 -30.38 2.08
N LEU A 418 -4.89 -29.59 1.06
CA LEU A 418 -3.53 -29.28 0.61
C LEU A 418 -2.75 -28.49 1.64
N ASP A 419 -3.41 -27.63 2.41
CA ASP A 419 -2.80 -26.79 3.44
C ASP A 419 -2.49 -27.58 4.71
N ASN A 420 -3.41 -28.40 5.21
CA ASN A 420 -3.20 -29.21 6.40
C ASN A 420 -1.98 -30.16 6.26
N ASN A 421 -1.78 -30.75 5.08
CA ASN A 421 -0.61 -31.57 4.79
C ASN A 421 0.72 -30.78 4.81
N TYR A 422 0.67 -29.47 4.73
CA TYR A 422 1.84 -28.60 4.77
C TYR A 422 2.18 -28.15 6.20
N TYR A 423 1.18 -27.83 7.04
CA TYR A 423 1.41 -27.35 8.41
C TYR A 423 2.03 -28.39 9.35
N GLU A 424 1.77 -29.68 9.14
CA GLU A 424 2.41 -30.74 9.90
C GLU A 424 3.94 -30.77 9.74
N ASN A 425 4.46 -30.21 8.65
CA ASN A 425 5.89 -30.15 8.34
C ASN A 425 6.60 -28.83 8.72
N TRP A 426 5.87 -27.82 9.22
CA TRP A 426 6.38 -26.44 9.38
C TRP A 426 6.42 -25.92 10.84
N ASN A 427 6.29 -26.77 11.83
CA ASN A 427 6.26 -26.41 13.26
C ASN A 427 7.52 -25.73 13.83
N SER A 428 8.45 -25.23 13.03
CA SER A 428 9.71 -24.65 13.49
C SER A 428 9.95 -23.15 13.25
N TYR A 429 8.99 -22.37 12.67
CA TYR A 429 9.16 -20.90 12.50
C TYR A 429 7.88 -20.14 12.89
N SER A 430 7.89 -19.53 14.06
CA SER A 430 6.73 -19.37 14.94
C SER A 430 6.00 -18.02 14.98
N SER A 431 6.35 -16.95 14.31
CA SER A 431 5.65 -15.65 14.53
C SER A 431 4.65 -15.23 13.45
N TYR A 432 4.76 -15.75 12.24
CA TYR A 432 3.82 -15.47 11.15
C TYR A 432 2.53 -16.32 11.19
N ASN A 433 2.51 -17.34 12.06
CA ASN A 433 1.45 -18.35 12.10
C ASN A 433 0.16 -17.93 12.82
N SER A 434 0.17 -16.87 13.64
CA SER A 434 -1.03 -16.49 14.40
C SER A 434 -2.10 -15.80 13.52
N SER A 435 -1.68 -15.00 12.56
CA SER A 435 -2.60 -14.29 11.66
C SER A 435 -3.26 -15.23 10.65
N ILE A 436 -2.50 -16.19 10.11
CA ILE A 436 -3.01 -17.15 9.15
C ILE A 436 -3.92 -18.20 9.83
N LYS A 437 -3.64 -18.62 11.05
CA LYS A 437 -4.52 -19.52 11.82
C LYS A 437 -5.86 -18.91 12.15
N ARG A 438 -5.95 -17.60 12.44
CA ARG A 438 -7.21 -16.89 12.66
C ARG A 438 -8.09 -16.79 11.41
N LEU A 439 -7.48 -16.80 10.21
CA LEU A 439 -8.18 -16.71 8.93
C LEU A 439 -8.91 -18.01 8.55
N TYR A 440 -8.47 -19.16 9.04
CA TYR A 440 -8.97 -20.48 8.63
C TYR A 440 -9.76 -21.24 9.72
N ASN A 441 -9.83 -20.72 10.92
CA ASN A 441 -10.58 -21.35 12.00
C ASN A 441 -11.32 -20.29 12.84
N PRO A 442 -12.60 -19.99 12.51
CA PRO A 442 -13.39 -19.01 13.25
C PRO A 442 -13.71 -19.42 14.70
N ASP A 443 -13.40 -20.67 15.09
CA ASP A 443 -13.69 -21.21 16.44
C ASP A 443 -12.44 -21.24 17.34
N ILE A 444 -11.33 -20.61 16.96
CA ILE A 444 -10.13 -20.47 17.82
C ILE A 444 -9.86 -19.01 18.12
#